data_019a90631686b1f76235684aeb585e98
#
_entry.id   019a90631686b1f76235684aeb585e98
#
_cell.length_a   1.000
_cell.length_b   1.000
_cell.length_c   1.000
_cell.angle_alpha   90.00
_cell.angle_beta   90.00
_cell.angle_gamma   90.00
#
_symmetry.space_group_name_H-M   'P 1'
#
loop_
_entity.id
_entity.type
_entity.pdbx_description
1 polymer ?
#
loop_
_entity_poly.entity_id
_entity_poly.type
_entity_poly.pdbx_seq_one_letter_code
_entity_poly.pdbx_strand_id
1 'polypeptide(L)'
;MTEAPVHRGTRLSRGARRTQLLAAAREVFAAHGYHAAGMDGIAERAGVSKPVLYQHFPGKLELYRALLTASADELVDRVRSAIDSSTDNRERSRAAVAAYFDFVAGEGQAYRLVFESDLRGEPEAAAVVQSALTRCLDAIAAAVTTDAGLDPPRARLLAVGLVGLSQLGAQYWLDADRMVPRDEAVDLMARLAWGGLAGFPRIHDADQ
;
A
#
# COMPACT_ATOMS: atom_id res chain seq x y z
N MET A 1 -39.74 -11.21 38.56
CA MET A 1 -38.34 -10.76 38.46
C MET A 1 -37.73 -11.55 37.31
N THR A 2 -37.65 -10.90 36.13
CA THR A 2 -37.18 -11.53 34.90
C THR A 2 -35.74 -11.10 34.74
N GLU A 3 -34.78 -12.02 34.92
CA GLU A 3 -33.37 -11.78 34.62
C GLU A 3 -33.17 -11.57 33.14
N ALA A 4 -32.60 -10.41 32.77
CA ALA A 4 -32.19 -10.12 31.40
C ALA A 4 -30.97 -10.99 31.03
N PRO A 5 -30.89 -11.52 29.79
CA PRO A 5 -29.78 -12.32 29.35
C PRO A 5 -28.52 -11.46 29.24
N VAL A 6 -27.49 -11.82 29.98
CA VAL A 6 -26.13 -11.26 29.84
C VAL A 6 -25.63 -11.62 28.44
N HIS A 7 -25.54 -10.63 27.56
CA HIS A 7 -24.88 -10.75 26.26
C HIS A 7 -23.40 -11.10 26.49
N ARG A 8 -23.07 -12.39 26.43
CA ARG A 8 -21.66 -12.84 26.29
C ARG A 8 -21.18 -12.38 24.92
N GLY A 9 -20.44 -11.29 24.90
CA GLY A 9 -19.77 -10.82 23.69
C GLY A 9 -19.01 -11.98 23.03
N THR A 10 -19.28 -12.23 21.77
CA THR A 10 -18.68 -13.33 20.98
C THR A 10 -17.16 -13.20 21.03
N ARG A 11 -16.48 -14.16 21.64
CA ARG A 11 -15.02 -14.17 21.76
C ARG A 11 -14.43 -14.22 20.34
N LEU A 12 -13.75 -13.15 19.92
CA LEU A 12 -13.11 -13.09 18.61
C LEU A 12 -12.14 -14.25 18.43
N SER A 13 -12.08 -14.80 17.21
CA SER A 13 -11.04 -15.77 16.84
C SER A 13 -9.64 -15.14 16.98
N ARG A 14 -8.60 -15.98 17.13
CA ARG A 14 -7.21 -15.49 17.22
C ARG A 14 -6.82 -14.62 16.02
N GLY A 15 -7.25 -15.01 14.81
CA GLY A 15 -7.01 -14.23 13.58
C GLY A 15 -7.74 -12.88 13.61
N ALA A 16 -9.03 -12.86 13.92
CA ALA A 16 -9.81 -11.63 14.01
C ALA A 16 -9.25 -10.66 15.08
N ARG A 17 -8.78 -11.21 16.21
CA ARG A 17 -8.10 -10.42 17.25
C ARG A 17 -6.79 -9.84 16.74
N ARG A 18 -5.97 -10.61 16.01
CA ARG A 18 -4.74 -10.12 15.40
C ARG A 18 -4.99 -8.98 14.43
N THR A 19 -6.00 -9.09 13.57
CA THR A 19 -6.42 -8.02 12.64
C THR A 19 -6.83 -6.76 13.38
N GLN A 20 -7.63 -6.89 14.45
CA GLN A 20 -8.02 -5.75 15.30
C GLN A 20 -6.80 -5.03 15.91
N LEU A 21 -5.83 -5.80 16.41
CA LEU A 21 -4.61 -5.24 17.01
C LEU A 21 -3.75 -4.53 15.98
N LEU A 22 -3.63 -5.07 14.77
CA LEU A 22 -2.89 -4.42 13.67
C LEU A 22 -3.58 -3.12 13.22
N ALA A 23 -4.92 -3.07 13.16
CA ALA A 23 -5.65 -1.86 12.83
C ALA A 23 -5.40 -0.74 13.86
N ALA A 24 -5.50 -1.06 15.15
CA ALA A 24 -5.21 -0.11 16.23
C ALA A 24 -3.73 0.36 16.22
N ALA A 25 -2.81 -0.56 15.97
CA ALA A 25 -1.38 -0.24 15.85
C ALA A 25 -1.12 0.71 14.67
N ARG A 26 -1.77 0.49 13.52
CA ARG A 26 -1.67 1.35 12.34
C ARG A 26 -2.03 2.79 12.69
N GLU A 27 -3.15 3.01 13.36
CA GLU A 27 -3.61 4.35 13.77
C GLU A 27 -2.64 5.03 14.72
N VAL A 28 -2.15 4.29 15.75
CA VAL A 28 -1.25 4.86 16.76
C VAL A 28 0.13 5.17 16.17
N PHE A 29 0.70 4.29 15.35
CA PHE A 29 1.98 4.53 14.70
C PHE A 29 1.91 5.68 13.68
N ALA A 30 0.80 5.80 12.98
CA ALA A 30 0.60 6.90 12.03
C ALA A 30 0.46 8.26 12.71
N ALA A 31 -0.20 8.29 13.88
CA ALA A 31 -0.40 9.54 14.63
C ALA A 31 0.88 10.01 15.36
N HIS A 32 1.70 9.09 15.83
CA HIS A 32 2.80 9.40 16.76
C HIS A 32 4.18 8.98 16.26
N GLY A 33 4.28 8.27 15.13
CA GLY A 33 5.53 7.64 14.69
C GLY A 33 5.90 6.41 15.53
N TYR A 34 6.90 5.66 15.07
CA TYR A 34 7.33 4.45 15.79
C TYR A 34 7.88 4.76 17.19
N HIS A 35 8.71 5.80 17.33
CA HIS A 35 9.45 6.05 18.57
C HIS A 35 8.52 6.48 19.71
N ALA A 36 7.59 7.40 19.46
CA ALA A 36 6.67 7.92 20.46
C ALA A 36 5.47 7.00 20.77
N ALA A 37 5.12 6.10 19.84
CA ALA A 37 4.04 5.14 20.06
C ALA A 37 4.40 4.14 21.16
N GLY A 38 3.46 3.91 22.10
CA GLY A 38 3.60 2.95 23.20
C GLY A 38 2.65 1.77 23.06
N MET A 39 3.08 0.58 23.51
CA MET A 39 2.22 -0.63 23.56
C MET A 39 0.94 -0.40 24.38
N ASP A 40 1.00 0.48 25.38
CA ASP A 40 -0.14 0.83 26.23
C ASP A 40 -1.23 1.56 25.46
N GLY A 41 -0.85 2.59 24.70
CA GLY A 41 -1.79 3.32 23.84
C GLY A 41 -2.38 2.45 22.72
N ILE A 42 -1.61 1.49 22.22
CA ILE A 42 -2.10 0.53 21.22
C ILE A 42 -3.12 -0.43 21.85
N ALA A 43 -2.87 -0.95 23.06
CA ALA A 43 -3.82 -1.80 23.77
C ALA A 43 -5.13 -1.06 24.08
N GLU A 44 -5.03 0.17 24.56
CA GLU A 44 -6.17 1.06 24.83
C GLU A 44 -6.97 1.33 23.54
N ARG A 45 -6.29 1.72 22.44
CA ARG A 45 -6.92 1.96 21.14
C ARG A 45 -7.62 0.72 20.58
N ALA A 46 -7.05 -0.46 20.82
CA ALA A 46 -7.64 -1.74 20.42
C ALA A 46 -8.76 -2.21 21.37
N GLY A 47 -8.99 -1.57 22.51
CA GLY A 47 -9.97 -1.99 23.49
C GLY A 47 -9.64 -3.34 24.13
N VAL A 48 -8.35 -3.64 24.35
CA VAL A 48 -7.88 -4.89 24.96
C VAL A 48 -6.97 -4.62 26.16
N SER A 49 -6.80 -5.61 27.02
CA SER A 49 -5.79 -5.53 28.08
C SER A 49 -4.37 -5.73 27.52
N LYS A 50 -3.36 -5.13 28.18
CA LYS A 50 -1.94 -5.31 27.83
C LYS A 50 -1.54 -6.78 27.66
N PRO A 51 -1.88 -7.70 28.58
CA PRO A 51 -1.55 -9.13 28.42
C PRO A 51 -2.07 -9.73 27.13
N VAL A 52 -3.27 -9.32 26.67
CA VAL A 52 -3.83 -9.79 25.39
C VAL A 52 -2.99 -9.31 24.22
N LEU A 53 -2.56 -8.05 24.22
CA LEU A 53 -1.67 -7.53 23.17
C LEU A 53 -0.33 -8.29 23.14
N TYR A 54 0.30 -8.49 24.31
CA TYR A 54 1.57 -9.19 24.43
C TYR A 54 1.49 -10.69 24.08
N GLN A 55 0.32 -11.34 24.21
CA GLN A 55 0.10 -12.71 23.74
C GLN A 55 0.15 -12.82 22.20
N HIS A 56 -0.14 -11.74 21.47
CA HIS A 56 -0.10 -11.71 20.02
C HIS A 56 1.21 -11.14 19.47
N PHE A 57 1.81 -10.19 20.17
CA PHE A 57 3.02 -9.49 19.76
C PHE A 57 3.92 -9.28 20.98
N PRO A 58 5.05 -9.99 21.05
CA PRO A 58 5.95 -9.95 22.22
C PRO A 58 6.52 -8.57 22.53
N GLY A 59 6.55 -7.68 21.50
CA GLY A 59 7.08 -6.34 21.63
C GLY A 59 6.62 -5.40 20.53
N LYS A 60 7.00 -4.13 20.67
CA LYS A 60 6.65 -3.06 19.73
C LYS A 60 7.24 -3.30 18.33
N LEU A 61 8.47 -3.82 18.26
CA LEU A 61 9.13 -4.08 16.99
C LEU A 61 8.44 -5.21 16.21
N GLU A 62 8.07 -6.31 16.87
CA GLU A 62 7.35 -7.42 16.25
C GLU A 62 5.96 -7.01 15.77
N LEU A 63 5.27 -6.16 16.53
CA LEU A 63 3.99 -5.59 16.13
C LEU A 63 4.16 -4.68 14.89
N TYR A 64 5.17 -3.83 14.89
CA TYR A 64 5.47 -2.93 13.78
C TYR A 64 5.84 -3.71 12.50
N ARG A 65 6.70 -4.73 12.62
CA ARG A 65 7.07 -5.61 11.48
C ARG A 65 5.85 -6.34 10.92
N ALA A 66 4.99 -6.86 11.78
CA ALA A 66 3.76 -7.53 11.35
C ALA A 66 2.81 -6.56 10.63
N LEU A 67 2.72 -5.32 11.08
CA LEU A 67 1.94 -4.27 10.45
C LEU A 67 2.55 -3.87 9.08
N LEU A 68 3.86 -3.68 9.03
CA LEU A 68 4.59 -3.37 7.80
C LEU A 68 4.39 -4.48 6.75
N THR A 69 4.51 -5.75 7.16
CA THR A 69 4.26 -6.89 6.29
C THR A 69 2.83 -6.89 5.76
N ALA A 70 1.83 -6.71 6.63
CA ALA A 70 0.43 -6.67 6.20
C ALA A 70 0.16 -5.52 5.21
N SER A 71 0.72 -4.34 5.43
CA SER A 71 0.59 -3.19 4.52
C SER A 71 1.31 -3.44 3.18
N ALA A 72 2.48 -4.06 3.21
CA ALA A 72 3.23 -4.43 2.01
C ALA A 72 2.49 -5.49 1.18
N ASP A 73 1.90 -6.50 1.83
CA ASP A 73 1.08 -7.52 1.17
C ASP A 73 -0.16 -6.90 0.54
N GLU A 74 -0.82 -5.96 1.21
CA GLU A 74 -1.96 -5.23 0.67
C GLU A 74 -1.63 -4.50 -0.64
N LEU A 75 -0.47 -3.81 -0.71
CA LEU A 75 -0.04 -3.17 -1.95
C LEU A 75 0.17 -4.18 -3.08
N VAL A 76 0.88 -5.28 -2.79
CA VAL A 76 1.14 -6.33 -3.80
C VAL A 76 -0.16 -6.95 -4.33
N ASP A 77 -1.12 -7.21 -3.44
CA ASP A 77 -2.41 -7.80 -3.82
C ASP A 77 -3.24 -6.82 -4.68
N ARG A 78 -3.21 -5.51 -4.36
CA ARG A 78 -3.85 -4.47 -5.18
C ARG A 78 -3.23 -4.40 -6.58
N VAL A 79 -1.90 -4.42 -6.69
CA VAL A 79 -1.19 -4.39 -7.98
C VAL A 79 -1.51 -5.65 -8.80
N ARG A 80 -1.50 -6.84 -8.19
CA ARG A 80 -1.87 -8.09 -8.87
C ARG A 80 -3.31 -8.07 -9.37
N SER A 81 -4.25 -7.70 -8.49
CA SER A 81 -5.66 -7.58 -8.86
C SER A 81 -5.87 -6.57 -10.00
N ALA A 82 -5.13 -5.47 -10.03
CA ALA A 82 -5.17 -4.51 -11.12
C ALA A 82 -4.69 -5.10 -12.45
N ILE A 83 -3.59 -5.88 -12.42
CA ILE A 83 -3.07 -6.56 -13.61
C ILE A 83 -4.08 -7.59 -14.13
N ASP A 84 -4.79 -8.28 -13.26
CA ASP A 84 -5.75 -9.34 -13.62
C ASP A 84 -7.14 -8.78 -13.97
N SER A 85 -7.38 -7.47 -13.83
CA SER A 85 -8.70 -6.85 -13.94
C SER A 85 -9.25 -6.74 -15.36
N SER A 86 -8.41 -6.77 -16.39
CA SER A 86 -8.79 -6.62 -17.80
C SER A 86 -7.82 -7.37 -18.72
N THR A 87 -8.24 -7.64 -19.95
CA THR A 87 -7.37 -8.11 -21.05
C THR A 87 -6.83 -6.96 -21.90
N ASP A 88 -7.35 -5.75 -21.74
CA ASP A 88 -6.85 -4.54 -22.39
C ASP A 88 -5.65 -3.99 -21.61
N ASN A 89 -4.49 -3.93 -22.27
CA ASN A 89 -3.24 -3.50 -21.66
C ASN A 89 -3.25 -2.03 -21.22
N ARG A 90 -4.03 -1.18 -21.88
CA ARG A 90 -4.19 0.22 -21.48
C ARG A 90 -4.99 0.33 -20.19
N GLU A 91 -6.08 -0.44 -20.08
CA GLU A 91 -6.88 -0.51 -18.84
C GLU A 91 -6.07 -1.11 -17.70
N ARG A 92 -5.32 -2.18 -17.93
CA ARG A 92 -4.43 -2.81 -16.94
C ARG A 92 -3.36 -1.84 -16.45
N SER A 93 -2.73 -1.11 -17.38
CA SER A 93 -1.74 -0.07 -17.02
C SER A 93 -2.37 1.02 -16.16
N ARG A 94 -3.57 1.51 -16.52
CA ARG A 94 -4.30 2.49 -15.73
C ARG A 94 -4.68 1.95 -14.35
N ALA A 95 -5.17 0.72 -14.27
CA ALA A 95 -5.52 0.07 -13.02
C ALA A 95 -4.30 -0.13 -12.11
N ALA A 96 -3.14 -0.49 -12.67
CA ALA A 96 -1.90 -0.62 -11.91
C ALA A 96 -1.44 0.72 -11.34
N VAL A 97 -1.50 1.81 -12.10
CA VAL A 97 -1.25 3.17 -11.60
C VAL A 97 -2.24 3.50 -10.47
N ALA A 98 -3.55 3.27 -10.71
CA ALA A 98 -4.59 3.54 -9.73
C ALA A 98 -4.36 2.79 -8.42
N ALA A 99 -3.86 1.54 -8.46
CA ALA A 99 -3.57 0.75 -7.27
C ALA A 99 -2.58 1.44 -6.31
N TYR A 100 -1.55 2.14 -6.82
CA TYR A 100 -0.62 2.93 -6.01
C TYR A 100 -1.31 4.17 -5.42
N PHE A 101 -2.10 4.89 -6.22
CA PHE A 101 -2.85 6.06 -5.74
C PHE A 101 -3.88 5.66 -4.68
N ASP A 102 -4.57 4.53 -4.86
CA ASP A 102 -5.53 4.00 -3.89
C ASP A 102 -4.87 3.55 -2.59
N PHE A 103 -3.69 2.94 -2.70
CA PHE A 103 -2.91 2.55 -1.53
C PHE A 103 -2.48 3.77 -0.71
N VAL A 104 -2.07 4.85 -1.41
CA VAL A 104 -1.67 6.11 -0.79
C VAL A 104 -2.89 6.88 -0.26
N ALA A 105 -4.01 6.90 -1.00
CA ALA A 105 -5.22 7.65 -0.65
C ALA A 105 -6.01 7.01 0.48
N GLY A 106 -6.08 5.70 0.50
CA GLY A 106 -6.99 4.93 1.34
C GLY A 106 -6.69 5.07 2.83
N GLU A 107 -5.42 5.09 3.17
CA GLU A 107 -4.95 5.46 4.49
C GLU A 107 -3.48 5.85 4.33
N GLY A 108 -3.15 7.13 4.14
CA GLY A 108 -1.77 7.63 4.04
C GLY A 108 -0.82 7.06 5.10
N GLN A 109 -1.40 6.43 6.10
CA GLN A 109 -0.78 5.66 7.17
C GLN A 109 -0.07 4.38 6.69
N ALA A 110 -0.70 3.58 5.80
CA ALA A 110 -0.08 2.36 5.27
C ALA A 110 1.11 2.69 4.35
N TYR A 111 0.95 3.74 3.54
CA TYR A 111 2.01 4.27 2.70
C TYR A 111 3.21 4.76 3.52
N ARG A 112 2.96 5.59 4.55
CA ARG A 112 4.02 6.08 5.44
C ARG A 112 4.76 4.96 6.15
N LEU A 113 4.05 3.93 6.58
CA LEU A 113 4.67 2.75 7.18
C LEU A 113 5.62 2.04 6.20
N VAL A 114 5.20 1.88 4.94
CA VAL A 114 5.98 1.13 3.93
C VAL A 114 7.12 1.99 3.35
N PHE A 115 6.83 3.27 3.02
CA PHE A 115 7.77 4.09 2.24
C PHE A 115 8.44 5.22 3.03
N GLU A 116 7.92 5.61 4.20
CA GLU A 116 8.46 6.70 5.04
C GLU A 116 8.84 6.23 6.45
N SER A 117 9.01 4.92 6.64
CA SER A 117 9.27 4.31 7.95
C SER A 117 10.49 4.93 8.66
N ASP A 118 10.32 5.30 9.92
CA ASP A 118 11.40 5.70 10.84
C ASP A 118 12.43 4.56 11.06
N LEU A 119 12.06 3.33 10.69
CA LEU A 119 12.90 2.13 10.82
C LEU A 119 13.54 1.70 9.50
N ARG A 120 13.71 2.59 8.52
CA ARG A 120 14.45 2.29 7.27
C ARG A 120 15.88 1.76 7.52
N GLY A 121 16.48 2.14 8.64
CA GLY A 121 17.79 1.63 9.08
C GLY A 121 17.75 0.22 9.68
N GLU A 122 16.57 -0.33 9.98
CA GLU A 122 16.41 -1.69 10.48
C GLU A 122 16.41 -2.69 9.32
N PRO A 123 17.40 -3.61 9.24
CA PRO A 123 17.57 -4.50 8.09
C PRO A 123 16.30 -5.33 7.77
N GLU A 124 15.58 -5.76 8.81
CA GLU A 124 14.39 -6.59 8.62
C GLU A 124 13.19 -5.78 8.08
N ALA A 125 13.03 -4.52 8.50
CA ALA A 125 12.01 -3.63 7.94
C ALA A 125 12.31 -3.31 6.47
N ALA A 126 13.56 -2.99 6.16
CA ALA A 126 14.02 -2.76 4.79
C ALA A 126 13.79 -4.00 3.89
N ALA A 127 14.03 -5.21 4.41
CA ALA A 127 13.80 -6.46 3.67
C ALA A 127 12.31 -6.68 3.32
N VAL A 128 11.38 -6.32 4.21
CA VAL A 128 9.94 -6.40 3.93
C VAL A 128 9.55 -5.49 2.77
N VAL A 129 9.99 -4.23 2.79
CA VAL A 129 9.71 -3.26 1.72
C VAL A 129 10.33 -3.70 0.40
N GLN A 130 11.59 -4.14 0.43
CA GLN A 130 12.28 -4.62 -0.76
C GLN A 130 11.61 -5.87 -1.36
N SER A 131 11.14 -6.78 -0.52
CA SER A 131 10.38 -7.95 -0.95
C SER A 131 9.06 -7.56 -1.64
N ALA A 132 8.31 -6.60 -1.08
CA ALA A 132 7.07 -6.12 -1.68
C ALA A 132 7.32 -5.46 -3.04
N LEU A 133 8.33 -4.58 -3.15
CA LEU A 133 8.73 -3.97 -4.42
C LEU A 133 9.10 -5.03 -5.45
N THR A 134 9.90 -6.03 -5.07
CA THR A 134 10.27 -7.14 -5.95
C THR A 134 9.05 -7.89 -6.46
N ARG A 135 8.09 -8.22 -5.59
CA ARG A 135 6.85 -8.91 -5.96
C ARG A 135 5.97 -8.09 -6.91
N CYS A 136 5.89 -6.77 -6.73
CA CYS A 136 5.20 -5.89 -7.67
C CYS A 136 5.91 -5.86 -9.04
N LEU A 137 7.23 -5.73 -9.03
CA LEU A 137 8.04 -5.76 -10.25
C LEU A 137 7.90 -7.09 -11.00
N ASP A 138 7.91 -8.23 -10.30
CA ASP A 138 7.75 -9.54 -10.89
C ASP A 138 6.37 -9.71 -11.55
N ALA A 139 5.31 -9.26 -10.88
CA ALA A 139 3.95 -9.32 -11.42
C ALA A 139 3.81 -8.49 -12.70
N ILE A 140 4.32 -7.26 -12.70
CA ILE A 140 4.26 -6.37 -13.88
C ILE A 140 5.17 -6.90 -15.00
N ALA A 141 6.39 -7.35 -14.69
CA ALA A 141 7.31 -7.91 -15.69
C ALA A 141 6.74 -9.17 -16.37
N ALA A 142 6.08 -10.05 -15.61
CA ALA A 142 5.41 -11.22 -16.16
C ALA A 142 4.30 -10.81 -17.15
N ALA A 143 3.48 -9.84 -16.81
CA ALA A 143 2.46 -9.29 -17.70
C ALA A 143 3.08 -8.70 -18.99
N VAL A 144 4.12 -7.86 -18.85
CA VAL A 144 4.83 -7.26 -19.99
C VAL A 144 5.46 -8.32 -20.90
N THR A 145 6.07 -9.37 -20.32
CA THR A 145 6.64 -10.50 -21.10
C THR A 145 5.55 -11.17 -21.92
N THR A 146 4.40 -11.47 -21.31
CA THR A 146 3.29 -12.17 -21.97
C THR A 146 2.69 -11.33 -23.10
N ASP A 147 2.46 -10.04 -22.84
CA ASP A 147 1.70 -9.18 -23.74
C ASP A 147 2.55 -8.55 -24.86
N ALA A 148 3.80 -8.20 -24.55
CA ALA A 148 4.71 -7.54 -25.51
C ALA A 148 5.74 -8.50 -26.13
N GLY A 149 5.79 -9.76 -25.70
CA GLY A 149 6.76 -10.74 -26.19
C GLY A 149 8.22 -10.37 -25.89
N LEU A 150 8.45 -9.52 -24.88
CA LEU A 150 9.80 -9.08 -24.51
C LEU A 150 10.51 -10.15 -23.67
N ASP A 151 11.83 -10.20 -23.82
CA ASP A 151 12.66 -11.04 -22.95
C ASP A 151 12.62 -10.55 -21.50
N PRO A 152 12.92 -11.41 -20.51
CA PRO A 152 12.82 -11.06 -19.09
C PRO A 152 13.62 -9.82 -18.69
N PRO A 153 14.87 -9.58 -19.14
CA PRO A 153 15.61 -8.36 -18.80
C PRO A 153 14.92 -7.07 -19.28
N ARG A 154 14.38 -7.05 -20.50
CA ARG A 154 13.68 -5.88 -21.05
C ARG A 154 12.33 -5.66 -20.35
N ALA A 155 11.55 -6.73 -20.15
CA ALA A 155 10.31 -6.66 -19.39
C ALA A 155 10.53 -6.14 -17.97
N ARG A 156 11.59 -6.58 -17.30
CA ARG A 156 11.98 -6.11 -15.97
C ARG A 156 12.31 -4.62 -15.94
N LEU A 157 13.05 -4.13 -16.93
CA LEU A 157 13.39 -2.71 -17.04
C LEU A 157 12.14 -1.85 -17.20
N LEU A 158 11.18 -2.25 -18.03
CA LEU A 158 9.89 -1.55 -18.17
C LEU A 158 9.08 -1.60 -16.87
N ALA A 159 9.05 -2.75 -16.19
CA ALA A 159 8.38 -2.85 -14.89
C ALA A 159 8.95 -1.87 -13.86
N VAL A 160 10.29 -1.71 -13.81
CA VAL A 160 10.94 -0.72 -12.94
C VAL A 160 10.46 0.70 -13.25
N GLY A 161 10.40 1.06 -14.54
CA GLY A 161 9.89 2.37 -14.97
C GLY A 161 8.43 2.60 -14.55
N LEU A 162 7.55 1.61 -14.78
CA LEU A 162 6.13 1.68 -14.43
C LEU A 162 5.90 1.77 -12.93
N VAL A 163 6.60 0.96 -12.14
CA VAL A 163 6.53 1.01 -10.66
C VAL A 163 7.04 2.35 -10.14
N GLY A 164 8.20 2.81 -10.63
CA GLY A 164 8.78 4.08 -10.21
C GLY A 164 7.86 5.27 -10.52
N LEU A 165 7.31 5.32 -11.73
CA LEU A 165 6.35 6.35 -12.14
C LEU A 165 5.10 6.34 -11.24
N SER A 166 4.52 5.15 -10.99
CA SER A 166 3.31 5.03 -10.18
C SER A 166 3.56 5.38 -8.72
N GLN A 167 4.64 4.86 -8.15
CA GLN A 167 5.00 5.09 -6.74
C GLN A 167 5.35 6.55 -6.47
N LEU A 168 6.29 7.12 -7.25
CA LEU A 168 6.74 8.50 -7.04
C LEU A 168 5.63 9.51 -7.38
N GLY A 169 4.80 9.22 -8.39
CA GLY A 169 3.64 10.05 -8.72
C GLY A 169 2.60 10.07 -7.61
N ALA A 170 2.27 8.91 -7.05
CA ALA A 170 1.32 8.81 -5.94
C ALA A 170 1.88 9.46 -4.65
N GLN A 171 3.18 9.32 -4.39
CA GLN A 171 3.85 9.98 -3.27
C GLN A 171 3.77 11.50 -3.39
N TYR A 172 4.23 12.04 -4.52
CA TYR A 172 4.17 13.48 -4.77
C TYR A 172 2.75 14.03 -4.64
N TRP A 173 1.76 13.31 -5.18
CA TRP A 173 0.36 13.70 -5.09
C TRP A 173 -0.13 13.79 -3.63
N LEU A 174 0.30 12.87 -2.76
CA LEU A 174 -0.02 12.92 -1.32
C LEU A 174 0.68 14.10 -0.64
N ASP A 175 1.98 14.28 -0.89
CA ASP A 175 2.81 15.31 -0.26
C ASP A 175 2.39 16.73 -0.68
N ALA A 176 1.83 16.87 -1.89
CA ALA A 176 1.25 18.10 -2.42
C ALA A 176 -0.22 18.33 -1.97
N ASP A 177 -0.61 17.80 -0.81
CA ASP A 177 -1.97 17.96 -0.24
C ASP A 177 -3.11 17.62 -1.21
N ARG A 178 -2.86 16.70 -2.15
CA ARG A 178 -3.86 16.24 -3.13
C ARG A 178 -4.45 17.37 -3.97
N MET A 179 -3.63 18.36 -4.35
CA MET A 179 -4.06 19.55 -5.11
C MET A 179 -4.74 19.19 -6.44
N VAL A 180 -4.42 18.04 -7.02
CA VAL A 180 -5.08 17.49 -8.20
C VAL A 180 -6.06 16.41 -7.73
N PRO A 181 -7.32 16.38 -8.24
CA PRO A 181 -8.25 15.30 -7.93
C PRO A 181 -7.63 13.92 -8.25
N ARG A 182 -7.89 12.92 -7.39
CA ARG A 182 -7.28 11.58 -7.51
C ARG A 182 -7.42 10.99 -8.92
N ASP A 183 -8.63 11.01 -9.47
CA ASP A 183 -8.90 10.39 -10.78
C ASP A 183 -8.16 11.10 -11.91
N GLU A 184 -8.05 12.42 -11.83
CA GLU A 184 -7.26 13.22 -12.78
C GLU A 184 -5.77 12.90 -12.65
N ALA A 185 -5.24 12.79 -11.44
CA ALA A 185 -3.84 12.42 -11.20
C ALA A 185 -3.54 11.02 -11.74
N VAL A 186 -4.41 10.04 -11.50
CA VAL A 186 -4.31 8.69 -12.07
C VAL A 186 -4.32 8.74 -13.59
N ASP A 187 -5.22 9.50 -14.23
CA ASP A 187 -5.32 9.60 -15.67
C ASP A 187 -4.11 10.26 -16.30
N LEU A 188 -3.55 11.29 -15.68
CA LEU A 188 -2.30 11.92 -16.11
C LEU A 188 -1.14 10.92 -16.10
N MET A 189 -0.96 10.21 -15.00
CA MET A 189 0.13 9.24 -14.85
C MET A 189 -0.07 8.01 -15.74
N ALA A 190 -1.29 7.53 -15.92
CA ALA A 190 -1.60 6.42 -16.82
C ALA A 190 -1.36 6.80 -18.29
N ARG A 191 -1.72 8.02 -18.72
CA ARG A 191 -1.40 8.52 -20.07
C ARG A 191 0.10 8.66 -20.27
N LEU A 192 0.83 9.13 -19.28
CA LEU A 192 2.30 9.20 -19.33
C LEU A 192 2.91 7.80 -19.46
N ALA A 193 2.42 6.84 -18.69
CA ALA A 193 2.89 5.45 -18.74
C ALA A 193 2.64 4.80 -20.10
N TRP A 194 1.48 5.05 -20.71
CA TRP A 194 1.06 4.41 -21.95
C TRP A 194 1.59 5.10 -23.21
N GLY A 195 1.53 6.43 -23.27
CA GLY A 195 1.83 7.20 -24.46
C GLY A 195 3.13 8.02 -24.39
N GLY A 196 3.78 8.03 -23.24
CA GLY A 196 4.89 8.95 -22.99
C GLY A 196 4.46 10.42 -23.13
N LEU A 197 5.40 11.34 -23.25
CA LEU A 197 5.13 12.77 -23.41
C LEU A 197 4.45 13.11 -24.75
N ALA A 198 4.58 12.26 -25.78
CA ALA A 198 3.89 12.41 -27.04
C ALA A 198 2.35 12.28 -26.93
N GLY A 199 1.85 11.66 -25.87
CA GLY A 199 0.42 11.55 -25.56
C GLY A 199 -0.22 12.84 -25.03
N PHE A 200 0.55 13.92 -24.83
CA PHE A 200 0.06 15.22 -24.36
C PHE A 200 0.13 16.25 -25.49
N PRO A 201 -1.00 16.92 -25.86
CA PRO A 201 -1.01 17.93 -26.90
C PRO A 201 -0.10 19.10 -26.52
N ARG A 202 0.60 19.64 -27.51
CA ARG A 202 1.35 20.89 -27.35
C ARG A 202 0.36 22.06 -27.36
N ILE A 203 0.59 23.08 -26.54
CA ILE A 203 -0.28 24.25 -26.42
C ILE A 203 -0.38 25.00 -27.80
N HIS A 204 0.63 24.83 -28.68
CA HIS A 204 0.67 25.48 -29.99
C HIS A 204 -0.18 24.78 -31.07
N ASP A 205 -0.69 23.56 -30.80
CA ASP A 205 -1.51 22.82 -31.79
C ASP A 205 -3.03 23.09 -31.61
N ALA A 206 -3.41 23.93 -30.65
CA ALA A 206 -4.81 24.26 -30.36
C ALA A 206 -5.40 25.43 -31.18
N ASP A 207 -4.57 26.13 -31.98
CA ASP A 207 -4.97 27.33 -32.78
C ASP A 207 -4.91 27.10 -34.30
N GLN A 208 -4.97 25.83 -34.79
CA GLN A 208 -5.11 25.54 -36.22
C GLN A 208 -6.40 24.81 -36.56
#